data_7c58aa7de71aeb5fb1f2e3f49ead7507
#
_entry.id   7c58aa7de71aeb5fb1f2e3f49ead7507
#
_cell.length_a   1.000
_cell.length_b   1.000
_cell.length_c   1.000
_cell.angle_alpha   90.00
_cell.angle_beta   90.00
_cell.angle_gamma   90.00
#
_symmetry.space_group_name_H-M   'P 1'
#
loop_
_entity.id
_entity.type
_entity.pdbx_description
1 polymer ?
#
loop_
_entity_poly.entity_id
_entity_poly.type
_entity_poly.pdbx_seq_one_letter_code
_entity_poly.pdbx_strand_id
1 'polypeptide(L)'
;PIITIEDRRAFLLEYADNANAKEAFNLAYELFEGTYTTCAACGWTMTEGLYGYSCVSEHCLEHMPAIIGEMKIDASMKPVYRLKKGIMRYFAQPGKLEMSIAKFCEKKNLEYSLWPQKDRFDIEIRFNDGEIWEIDAKAYRNPISLCAKIKNDGGFPAGNYKFGYYVVPTEYTANKSNYTSVVNKVLTQQPNVKCVTLAAIKRKINQKVGEING
;
A
#
# COMPACT_ATOMS: atom_id res chain seq x y z
N PRO A 1 -0.57 -11.38 -6.31
CA PRO A 1 0.90 -11.58 -6.23
C PRO A 1 1.35 -12.93 -6.81
N ILE A 2 0.41 -13.84 -7.05
CA ILE A 2 0.61 -15.11 -7.77
C ILE A 2 -0.29 -15.07 -8.98
N ILE A 3 0.23 -15.50 -10.12
CA ILE A 3 -0.50 -15.63 -11.37
C ILE A 3 -0.13 -16.96 -12.04
N THR A 4 -1.04 -17.50 -12.82
CA THR A 4 -0.82 -18.72 -13.59
C THR A 4 0.03 -18.45 -14.84
N ILE A 5 0.44 -19.51 -15.52
CA ILE A 5 1.09 -19.39 -16.83
C ILE A 5 0.12 -18.79 -17.86
N GLU A 6 -1.15 -19.14 -17.76
CA GLU A 6 -2.22 -18.63 -18.61
C GLU A 6 -2.44 -17.13 -18.40
N ASP A 7 -2.48 -16.66 -17.13
CA ASP A 7 -2.59 -15.23 -16.81
C ASP A 7 -1.40 -14.44 -17.36
N ARG A 8 -0.19 -14.98 -17.23
CA ARG A 8 1.00 -14.36 -17.83
C ARG A 8 0.89 -14.28 -19.34
N ARG A 9 0.42 -15.33 -19.98
CA ARG A 9 0.24 -15.34 -21.44
C ARG A 9 -0.79 -14.31 -21.86
N ALA A 10 -1.92 -14.23 -21.16
CA ALA A 10 -2.96 -13.23 -21.41
C ALA A 10 -2.41 -11.81 -21.26
N PHE A 11 -1.69 -11.53 -20.18
CA PHE A 11 -1.03 -10.23 -19.98
C PHE A 11 -0.07 -9.88 -21.12
N LEU A 12 0.80 -10.82 -21.52
CA LEU A 12 1.78 -10.56 -22.58
C LEU A 12 1.12 -10.38 -23.97
N LEU A 13 -0.04 -10.98 -24.19
CA LEU A 13 -0.84 -10.75 -25.42
C LEU A 13 -1.53 -9.38 -25.37
N GLU A 14 -2.11 -9.00 -24.26
CA GLU A 14 -2.75 -7.70 -24.07
C GLU A 14 -1.76 -6.53 -24.29
N TYR A 15 -0.51 -6.72 -23.87
CA TYR A 15 0.55 -5.72 -23.98
C TYR A 15 1.63 -6.11 -24.99
N ALA A 16 1.26 -6.83 -26.07
CA ALA A 16 2.23 -7.37 -27.05
C ALA A 16 3.11 -6.31 -27.69
N ASP A 17 2.53 -5.13 -27.96
CA ASP A 17 3.23 -3.99 -28.58
C ASP A 17 3.99 -3.11 -27.58
N ASN A 18 3.98 -3.46 -26.28
CA ASN A 18 4.64 -2.71 -25.23
C ASN A 18 5.85 -3.46 -24.69
N ALA A 19 7.03 -3.18 -25.23
CA ALA A 19 8.28 -3.82 -24.77
C ALA A 19 8.55 -3.57 -23.28
N ASN A 20 8.21 -2.40 -22.75
CA ASN A 20 8.40 -2.06 -21.33
C ASN A 20 7.50 -2.90 -20.41
N ALA A 21 6.29 -3.26 -20.84
CA ALA A 21 5.40 -4.13 -20.06
C ALA A 21 6.00 -5.52 -19.87
N LYS A 22 6.59 -6.10 -20.92
CA LYS A 22 7.27 -7.39 -20.85
C LYS A 22 8.49 -7.35 -19.94
N GLU A 23 9.29 -6.30 -20.05
CA GLU A 23 10.45 -6.09 -19.19
C GLU A 23 10.03 -5.91 -17.72
N ALA A 24 9.06 -5.05 -17.45
CA ALA A 24 8.51 -4.83 -16.10
C ALA A 24 7.98 -6.12 -15.48
N PHE A 25 7.28 -6.96 -16.29
CA PHE A 25 6.85 -8.27 -15.82
C PHE A 25 8.02 -9.15 -15.39
N ASN A 26 9.04 -9.27 -16.23
CA ASN A 26 10.20 -10.12 -15.95
C ASN A 26 11.06 -9.57 -14.77
N LEU A 27 11.05 -8.26 -14.56
CA LEU A 27 11.68 -7.64 -13.40
C LEU A 27 10.89 -7.91 -12.12
N ALA A 28 9.56 -7.89 -12.19
CA ALA A 28 8.69 -8.01 -11.02
C ALA A 28 8.40 -9.47 -10.61
N TYR A 29 8.27 -10.38 -11.56
CA TYR A 29 7.86 -11.76 -11.33
C TYR A 29 9.00 -12.75 -11.52
N GLU A 30 8.91 -13.87 -10.81
CA GLU A 30 9.78 -15.05 -10.96
C GLU A 30 8.92 -16.30 -11.12
N LEU A 31 9.40 -17.26 -11.91
CA LEU A 31 8.81 -18.60 -11.96
C LEU A 31 9.04 -19.27 -10.60
N PHE A 32 8.01 -19.90 -10.07
CA PHE A 32 8.08 -20.64 -8.83
C PHE A 32 7.62 -22.08 -9.06
N GLU A 33 8.48 -22.99 -8.66
CA GLU A 33 8.26 -24.44 -8.66
C GLU A 33 8.43 -24.95 -7.22
N GLY A 34 7.60 -25.87 -6.80
CA GLY A 34 7.65 -26.45 -5.46
C GLY A 34 6.35 -26.28 -4.68
N THR A 35 6.29 -26.93 -3.53
CA THR A 35 5.11 -26.90 -2.66
C THR A 35 5.05 -25.60 -1.89
N TYR A 36 3.90 -24.95 -1.86
CA TYR A 36 3.65 -23.74 -1.12
C TYR A 36 2.22 -23.69 -0.58
N THR A 37 1.99 -22.81 0.38
CA THR A 37 0.65 -22.35 0.75
C THR A 37 0.55 -20.86 0.49
N THR A 38 -0.66 -20.34 0.37
CA THR A 38 -0.87 -18.90 0.16
C THR A 38 -1.12 -18.18 1.47
N CYS A 39 -0.53 -17.00 1.62
CA CYS A 39 -0.83 -16.13 2.74
C CYS A 39 -2.25 -15.57 2.58
N ALA A 40 -3.17 -15.86 3.51
CA ALA A 40 -4.55 -15.40 3.45
C ALA A 40 -4.69 -13.87 3.47
N ALA A 41 -3.71 -13.14 4.07
CA ALA A 41 -3.74 -11.68 4.12
C ALA A 41 -3.31 -11.03 2.79
N CYS A 42 -2.29 -11.57 2.11
CA CYS A 42 -1.72 -10.93 0.95
C CYS A 42 -1.70 -11.79 -0.32
N GLY A 43 -2.02 -13.10 -0.21
CA GLY A 43 -2.05 -14.04 -1.33
C GLY A 43 -0.66 -14.44 -1.86
N TRP A 44 0.44 -14.07 -1.19
CA TRP A 44 1.78 -14.46 -1.64
C TRP A 44 2.14 -15.87 -1.19
N THR A 45 3.08 -16.52 -1.88
CA THR A 45 3.53 -17.87 -1.54
C THR A 45 4.25 -17.87 -0.20
N MET A 46 3.90 -18.82 0.67
CA MET A 46 4.65 -19.13 1.88
C MET A 46 5.24 -20.52 1.75
N THR A 47 6.50 -20.68 2.15
CA THR A 47 7.18 -21.97 2.21
C THR A 47 7.38 -22.35 3.67
N GLU A 48 7.44 -23.65 3.93
CA GLU A 48 7.70 -24.18 5.27
C GLU A 48 9.16 -23.91 5.66
N GLY A 49 9.36 -23.29 6.81
CA GLY A 49 10.67 -23.07 7.43
C GLY A 49 10.77 -23.81 8.77
N LEU A 50 11.86 -23.62 9.50
CA LEU A 50 12.11 -24.24 10.81
C LEU A 50 11.00 -23.96 11.84
N TYR A 51 10.33 -22.80 11.70
CA TYR A 51 9.28 -22.34 12.62
C TYR A 51 7.88 -22.35 11.98
N GLY A 52 7.69 -23.17 10.94
CA GLY A 52 6.45 -23.23 10.18
C GLY A 52 6.41 -22.27 9.00
N TYR A 53 5.20 -22.00 8.48
CA TYR A 53 5.00 -21.15 7.32
C TYR A 53 5.15 -19.67 7.69
N SER A 54 5.89 -18.90 6.90
CA SER A 54 6.06 -17.47 7.11
C SER A 54 5.86 -16.68 5.81
N CYS A 55 5.19 -15.52 5.93
CA CYS A 55 5.07 -14.58 4.84
C CYS A 55 6.28 -13.63 4.79
N VAL A 56 6.62 -13.16 3.60
CA VAL A 56 7.69 -12.16 3.41
C VAL A 56 7.33 -10.79 3.97
N SER A 57 6.04 -10.48 4.09
CA SER A 57 5.56 -9.20 4.60
C SER A 57 5.48 -9.22 6.12
N GLU A 58 6.14 -8.26 6.76
CA GLU A 58 6.04 -8.04 8.21
C GLU A 58 4.60 -7.77 8.65
N HIS A 59 3.80 -7.13 7.78
CA HIS A 59 2.37 -6.93 8.02
C HIS A 59 1.60 -8.24 8.19
N CYS A 60 2.00 -9.29 7.50
CA CYS A 60 1.37 -10.60 7.59
C CYS A 60 1.90 -11.42 8.78
N LEU A 61 3.14 -11.21 9.20
CA LEU A 61 3.78 -12.02 10.26
C LEU A 61 3.07 -11.91 11.61
N GLU A 62 2.48 -10.77 11.96
CA GLU A 62 1.77 -10.58 13.22
C GLU A 62 0.37 -11.22 13.26
N HIS A 63 -0.16 -11.60 12.10
CA HIS A 63 -1.47 -12.25 12.00
C HIS A 63 -1.37 -13.76 11.74
N MET A 64 -0.16 -14.29 11.72
CA MET A 64 0.16 -15.65 11.30
C MET A 64 -0.55 -16.79 12.07
N PRO A 65 -0.81 -16.75 13.39
CA PRO A 65 -1.45 -17.89 14.05
C PRO A 65 -2.86 -18.21 13.54
N ALA A 66 -3.51 -17.25 12.87
CA ALA A 66 -4.87 -17.39 12.35
C ALA A 66 -4.95 -17.54 10.82
N ILE A 67 -3.82 -17.50 10.10
CA ILE A 67 -3.83 -17.23 8.65
C ILE A 67 -2.93 -18.21 7.89
N ILE A 68 -2.87 -19.44 8.27
CA ILE A 68 -2.34 -20.49 7.39
C ILE A 68 -3.42 -20.71 6.33
N GLY A 69 -3.14 -20.31 5.09
CA GLY A 69 -4.02 -20.63 3.96
C GLY A 69 -4.27 -22.13 3.95
N GLU A 70 -5.52 -22.53 3.86
CA GLU A 70 -5.97 -23.91 4.11
C GLU A 70 -5.44 -24.95 3.11
N MET A 71 -4.71 -24.53 2.08
CA MET A 71 -4.32 -25.44 1.01
C MET A 71 -2.84 -25.35 0.65
N LYS A 72 -2.12 -26.44 0.88
CA LYS A 72 -0.83 -26.67 0.26
C LYS A 72 -1.04 -26.87 -1.24
N ILE A 73 -0.45 -26.02 -2.04
CA ILE A 73 -0.48 -26.12 -3.50
C ILE A 73 0.89 -26.64 -3.92
N ASP A 74 0.90 -27.76 -4.64
CA ASP A 74 2.11 -28.29 -5.26
C ASP A 74 2.27 -27.69 -6.66
N ALA A 75 3.16 -26.74 -6.79
CA ALA A 75 3.45 -26.06 -8.05
C ALA A 75 4.45 -26.83 -8.93
N SER A 76 4.96 -27.99 -8.49
CA SER A 76 5.78 -28.85 -9.35
C SER A 76 4.98 -29.42 -10.53
N MET A 77 3.65 -29.61 -10.30
CA MET A 77 2.74 -30.07 -11.35
C MET A 77 2.18 -28.93 -12.20
N LYS A 78 2.10 -27.71 -11.65
CA LYS A 78 1.64 -26.49 -12.34
C LYS A 78 2.46 -25.30 -11.82
N PRO A 79 3.61 -25.02 -12.43
CA PRO A 79 4.43 -23.89 -12.04
C PRO A 79 3.64 -22.58 -12.18
N VAL A 80 3.90 -21.65 -11.27
CA VAL A 80 3.25 -20.33 -11.21
C VAL A 80 4.28 -19.23 -11.25
N TYR A 81 3.86 -18.03 -11.62
CA TYR A 81 4.65 -16.83 -11.44
C TYR A 81 4.25 -16.14 -10.14
N ARG A 82 5.23 -15.77 -9.34
CA ARG A 82 5.01 -14.96 -8.14
C ARG A 82 5.81 -13.68 -8.19
N LEU A 83 5.32 -12.63 -7.53
CA LEU A 83 6.14 -11.45 -7.32
C LEU A 83 7.43 -11.82 -6.60
N LYS A 84 8.56 -11.32 -7.08
CA LYS A 84 9.85 -11.47 -6.38
C LYS A 84 9.73 -10.91 -4.97
N LYS A 85 10.43 -11.53 -4.02
CA LYS A 85 10.37 -11.19 -2.59
C LYS A 85 10.57 -9.70 -2.32
N GLY A 86 11.55 -9.07 -2.97
CA GLY A 86 11.81 -7.64 -2.83
C GLY A 86 10.66 -6.78 -3.36
N ILE A 87 10.12 -7.11 -4.53
CA ILE A 87 8.96 -6.39 -5.10
C ILE A 87 7.75 -6.53 -4.21
N MET A 88 7.49 -7.74 -3.71
CA MET A 88 6.36 -7.97 -2.80
C MET A 88 6.49 -7.15 -1.50
N ARG A 89 7.69 -7.13 -0.90
CA ARG A 89 7.94 -6.50 0.39
C ARG A 89 7.98 -4.97 0.31
N TYR A 90 8.67 -4.43 -0.69
CA TYR A 90 9.01 -3.00 -0.74
C TYR A 90 8.12 -2.18 -1.67
N PHE A 91 7.39 -2.81 -2.59
CA PHE A 91 6.51 -2.12 -3.53
C PHE A 91 5.05 -2.55 -3.39
N ALA A 92 4.74 -3.85 -3.57
CA ALA A 92 3.37 -4.28 -3.66
C ALA A 92 2.60 -4.17 -2.33
N GLN A 93 3.24 -4.41 -1.19
CA GLN A 93 2.59 -4.30 0.11
C GLN A 93 2.41 -2.84 0.56
N PRO A 94 3.45 -1.98 0.53
CA PRO A 94 3.27 -0.55 0.82
C PRO A 94 2.24 0.11 -0.12
N GLY A 95 2.35 -0.12 -1.42
CA GLY A 95 1.47 0.45 -2.44
C GLY A 95 -0.03 0.11 -2.29
N LYS A 96 -0.39 -0.93 -1.51
CA LYS A 96 -1.80 -1.24 -1.24
C LYS A 96 -2.55 -0.09 -0.58
N LEU A 97 -1.90 0.65 0.31
CA LEU A 97 -2.50 1.78 1.01
C LEU A 97 -2.80 2.92 0.03
N GLU A 98 -1.83 3.27 -0.80
CA GLU A 98 -1.94 4.27 -1.87
C GLU A 98 -3.05 3.90 -2.84
N MET A 99 -3.02 2.68 -3.38
CA MET A 99 -4.04 2.19 -4.32
C MET A 99 -5.44 2.13 -3.69
N SER A 100 -5.56 1.89 -2.38
CA SER A 100 -6.85 1.91 -1.68
C SER A 100 -7.43 3.32 -1.60
N ILE A 101 -6.59 4.35 -1.49
CA ILE A 101 -7.02 5.76 -1.52
C ILE A 101 -7.35 6.17 -2.94
N ALA A 102 -6.50 5.85 -3.91
CA ALA A 102 -6.72 6.14 -5.33
C ALA A 102 -8.05 5.58 -5.83
N LYS A 103 -8.33 4.29 -5.60
CA LYS A 103 -9.61 3.66 -5.93
C LYS A 103 -10.80 4.29 -5.21
N PHE A 104 -10.59 4.86 -4.03
CA PHE A 104 -11.64 5.57 -3.32
C PHE A 104 -11.93 6.93 -3.98
N CYS A 105 -10.89 7.66 -4.39
CA CYS A 105 -11.03 8.91 -5.14
C CYS A 105 -11.73 8.68 -6.50
N GLU A 106 -11.33 7.64 -7.22
CA GLU A 106 -11.97 7.23 -8.48
C GLU A 106 -13.47 6.97 -8.30
N LYS A 107 -13.87 6.20 -7.27
CA LYS A 107 -15.29 5.96 -6.94
C LYS A 107 -16.08 7.23 -6.60
N LYS A 108 -15.40 8.31 -6.25
CA LYS A 108 -15.99 9.61 -5.92
C LYS A 108 -15.87 10.61 -7.05
N ASN A 109 -15.37 10.19 -8.22
CA ASN A 109 -15.10 11.03 -9.38
C ASN A 109 -14.25 12.26 -9.01
N LEU A 110 -13.28 12.08 -8.10
CA LEU A 110 -12.33 13.12 -7.74
C LEU A 110 -11.12 13.07 -8.67
N GLU A 111 -10.62 14.23 -9.03
CA GLU A 111 -9.33 14.36 -9.70
C GLU A 111 -8.21 13.98 -8.72
N TYR A 112 -7.34 13.06 -9.10
CA TYR A 112 -6.19 12.67 -8.30
C TYR A 112 -5.00 12.30 -9.20
N SER A 113 -3.81 12.41 -8.64
CA SER A 113 -2.56 11.96 -9.25
C SER A 113 -1.82 11.04 -8.30
N LEU A 114 -1.30 9.94 -8.83
CA LEU A 114 -0.36 9.08 -8.10
C LEU A 114 1.06 9.58 -8.36
N TRP A 115 1.88 9.59 -7.30
CA TRP A 115 3.29 9.95 -7.31
C TRP A 115 3.58 11.30 -7.98
N PRO A 116 2.86 12.38 -7.61
CA PRO A 116 3.05 13.69 -8.20
C PRO A 116 4.47 14.21 -7.95
N GLN A 117 4.95 15.08 -8.84
CA GLN A 117 6.23 15.76 -8.73
C GLN A 117 7.44 14.82 -8.51
N LYS A 118 7.51 13.71 -9.25
CA LYS A 118 8.58 12.71 -9.17
C LYS A 118 8.62 12.04 -7.78
N ASP A 119 7.48 11.54 -7.33
CA ASP A 119 7.34 10.77 -6.08
C ASP A 119 7.57 11.59 -4.79
N ARG A 120 7.30 12.91 -4.88
CA ARG A 120 7.40 13.79 -3.71
C ARG A 120 6.31 13.53 -2.70
N PHE A 121 5.13 13.16 -3.19
CA PHE A 121 3.96 12.70 -2.45
C PHE A 121 3.44 11.42 -3.09
N ASP A 122 2.76 10.59 -2.33
CA ASP A 122 2.19 9.37 -2.87
C ASP A 122 0.90 9.66 -3.67
N ILE A 123 0.08 10.61 -3.18
CA ILE A 123 -1.19 10.99 -3.84
C ILE A 123 -1.45 12.49 -3.66
N GLU A 124 -1.81 13.14 -4.75
CA GLU A 124 -2.42 14.47 -4.77
C GLU A 124 -3.91 14.34 -5.09
N ILE A 125 -4.78 15.00 -4.32
CA ILE A 125 -6.23 15.06 -4.58
C ILE A 125 -6.59 16.51 -4.84
N ARG A 126 -7.29 16.76 -5.96
CA ARG A 126 -7.83 18.08 -6.34
C ARG A 126 -9.34 18.08 -6.19
N PHE A 127 -9.85 19.00 -5.38
CA PHE A 127 -11.29 19.18 -5.23
C PHE A 127 -11.83 20.25 -6.19
N ASN A 128 -13.11 20.17 -6.51
CA ASN A 128 -13.76 21.07 -7.47
C ASN A 128 -13.75 22.56 -7.05
N ASP A 129 -13.55 22.86 -5.77
CA ASP A 129 -13.36 24.21 -5.24
C ASP A 129 -11.91 24.72 -5.34
N GLY A 130 -11.03 23.97 -5.97
CA GLY A 130 -9.60 24.26 -6.14
C GLY A 130 -8.73 23.89 -4.94
N GLU A 131 -9.30 23.31 -3.89
CA GLU A 131 -8.53 22.85 -2.74
C GLU A 131 -7.69 21.59 -3.10
N ILE A 132 -6.43 21.58 -2.67
CA ILE A 132 -5.50 20.47 -2.92
C ILE A 132 -5.13 19.82 -1.59
N TRP A 133 -5.23 18.51 -1.53
CA TRP A 133 -4.70 17.70 -0.43
C TRP A 133 -3.57 16.81 -0.94
N GLU A 134 -2.48 16.78 -0.17
CA GLU A 134 -1.36 15.89 -0.42
C GLU A 134 -1.33 14.77 0.61
N ILE A 135 -1.08 13.57 0.17
CA ILE A 135 -1.08 12.37 0.99
C ILE A 135 0.24 11.63 0.84
N ASP A 136 0.80 11.25 1.97
CA ASP A 136 1.96 10.38 2.07
C ASP A 136 1.58 9.15 2.91
N ALA A 137 1.52 7.99 2.28
CA ALA A 137 1.08 6.73 2.88
C ALA A 137 2.24 6.04 3.61
N LYS A 138 2.07 5.75 4.89
CA LYS A 138 3.13 5.20 5.73
C LYS A 138 2.71 3.90 6.43
N ALA A 139 3.33 2.79 6.05
CA ALA A 139 3.07 1.47 6.62
C ALA A 139 4.01 1.14 7.81
N TYR A 140 4.18 2.09 8.73
CA TYR A 140 4.95 1.90 9.96
C TYR A 140 4.04 1.43 11.09
N ARG A 141 4.29 0.26 11.65
CA ARG A 141 3.50 -0.28 12.76
C ARG A 141 3.77 0.41 14.09
N ASN A 142 5.02 0.84 14.28
CA ASN A 142 5.42 1.54 15.49
C ASN A 142 5.33 3.04 15.25
N PRO A 143 4.49 3.79 16.01
CA PRO A 143 4.38 5.23 15.85
C PRO A 143 5.70 5.96 16.17
N ILE A 144 6.56 5.42 17.06
CA ILE A 144 7.85 6.02 17.37
C ILE A 144 8.80 5.92 16.16
N SER A 145 8.80 4.79 15.46
CA SER A 145 9.59 4.63 14.21
C SER A 145 9.12 5.60 13.13
N LEU A 146 7.80 5.81 12.99
CA LEU A 146 7.27 6.82 12.08
C LEU A 146 7.66 8.24 12.51
N CYS A 147 7.59 8.55 13.80
CA CYS A 147 8.04 9.86 14.31
C CYS A 147 9.53 10.11 14.02
N ALA A 148 10.38 9.10 14.19
CA ALA A 148 11.81 9.20 13.87
C ALA A 148 12.01 9.45 12.36
N LYS A 149 11.30 8.70 11.51
CA LYS A 149 11.35 8.90 10.04
C LYS A 149 10.92 10.31 9.67
N ILE A 150 9.77 10.80 10.16
CA ILE A 150 9.27 12.15 9.88
C ILE A 150 10.29 13.22 10.30
N LYS A 151 10.91 13.08 11.46
CA LYS A 151 11.94 14.02 11.93
C LYS A 151 13.19 14.00 11.05
N ASN A 152 13.65 12.82 10.66
CA ASN A 152 14.83 12.66 9.81
C ASN A 152 14.60 13.22 8.41
N ASP A 153 13.37 13.15 7.90
CA ASP A 153 12.99 13.71 6.59
C ASP A 153 12.72 15.23 6.65
N GLY A 154 12.76 15.85 7.83
CA GLY A 154 12.46 17.26 7.99
C GLY A 154 10.97 17.61 8.01
N GLY A 155 10.09 16.63 8.27
CA GLY A 155 8.64 16.79 8.28
C GLY A 155 7.96 16.45 6.96
N PHE A 156 6.73 16.94 6.78
CA PHE A 156 5.98 16.78 5.54
C PHE A 156 6.55 17.75 4.48
N PRO A 157 6.76 17.30 3.22
CA PRO A 157 7.36 18.16 2.21
C PRO A 157 6.54 19.44 1.97
N ALA A 158 7.21 20.57 1.78
CA ALA A 158 6.54 21.82 1.43
C ALA A 158 5.90 21.71 0.03
N GLY A 159 4.74 22.31 -0.17
CA GLY A 159 4.01 22.24 -1.44
C GLY A 159 2.84 23.21 -1.49
N ASN A 160 2.16 23.27 -2.62
CA ASN A 160 0.95 24.08 -2.81
C ASN A 160 -0.30 23.27 -2.46
N TYR A 161 -0.44 22.91 -1.20
CA TYR A 161 -1.61 22.19 -0.68
C TYR A 161 -2.21 22.91 0.52
N LYS A 162 -3.50 22.73 0.71
CA LYS A 162 -4.19 23.23 1.91
C LYS A 162 -3.98 22.30 3.09
N PHE A 163 -4.05 21.00 2.87
CA PHE A 163 -3.83 19.98 3.90
C PHE A 163 -2.88 18.90 3.41
N GLY A 164 -1.95 18.52 4.30
CA GLY A 164 -1.07 17.36 4.15
C GLY A 164 -1.47 16.24 5.10
N TYR A 165 -1.42 14.99 4.63
CA TYR A 165 -1.79 13.86 5.46
C TYR A 165 -0.75 12.74 5.37
N TYR A 166 -0.18 12.38 6.53
CA TYR A 166 0.39 11.06 6.68
C TYR A 166 -0.74 10.07 6.93
N VAL A 167 -0.92 9.12 6.04
CA VAL A 167 -1.99 8.11 6.16
C VAL A 167 -1.39 6.77 6.56
N VAL A 168 -1.94 6.18 7.62
CA VAL A 168 -1.52 4.86 8.12
C VAL A 168 -2.67 3.84 8.01
N PRO A 169 -2.37 2.54 7.89
CA PRO A 169 -3.39 1.49 7.94
C PRO A 169 -4.26 1.61 9.19
N THR A 170 -5.58 1.41 9.03
CA THR A 170 -6.53 1.53 10.15
C THR A 170 -6.26 0.50 11.23
N GLU A 171 -5.87 -0.70 10.85
CA GLU A 171 -5.56 -1.81 11.75
C GLU A 171 -4.40 -1.53 12.71
N TYR A 172 -3.50 -0.60 12.37
CA TYR A 172 -2.39 -0.23 13.27
C TYR A 172 -2.86 0.51 14.52
N THR A 173 -4.08 1.04 14.49
CA THR A 173 -4.67 1.72 15.65
C THR A 173 -5.54 0.81 16.51
N ALA A 174 -5.88 -0.40 16.05
CA ALA A 174 -6.76 -1.32 16.78
C ALA A 174 -6.23 -1.65 18.18
N ASN A 175 -4.92 -1.91 18.29
CA ASN A 175 -4.25 -2.25 19.56
C ASN A 175 -3.41 -1.07 20.14
N LYS A 176 -3.42 0.09 19.48
CA LYS A 176 -2.65 1.29 19.85
C LYS A 176 -3.50 2.53 19.57
N SER A 177 -4.53 2.73 20.40
CA SER A 177 -5.52 3.81 20.22
C SER A 177 -4.91 5.22 20.17
N ASN A 178 -3.69 5.38 20.72
CA ASN A 178 -2.95 6.64 20.71
C ASN A 178 -1.99 6.82 19.52
N TYR A 179 -1.96 5.89 18.54
CA TYR A 179 -1.00 5.91 17.44
C TYR A 179 -0.93 7.27 16.75
N THR A 180 -2.05 7.72 16.18
CA THR A 180 -2.11 8.99 15.45
C THR A 180 -1.84 10.20 16.35
N SER A 181 -2.26 10.15 17.61
CA SER A 181 -1.97 11.18 18.59
C SER A 181 -0.47 11.34 18.86
N VAL A 182 0.26 10.23 19.00
CA VAL A 182 1.72 10.23 19.17
C VAL A 182 2.41 10.86 17.96
N VAL A 183 2.01 10.48 16.74
CA VAL A 183 2.60 11.04 15.52
C VAL A 183 2.25 12.51 15.36
N ASN A 184 1.02 12.92 15.65
CA ASN A 184 0.61 14.32 15.54
C ASN A 184 1.37 15.26 16.48
N LYS A 185 1.94 14.75 17.59
CA LYS A 185 2.80 15.56 18.47
C LYS A 185 4.09 16.05 17.81
N VAL A 186 4.61 15.34 16.82
CA VAL A 186 5.82 15.76 16.07
C VAL A 186 5.48 16.68 14.89
N LEU A 187 4.22 16.85 14.54
CA LEU A 187 3.73 17.69 13.45
C LEU A 187 3.22 19.08 13.91
N THR A 188 3.49 19.47 15.14
CA THR A 188 2.96 20.71 15.72
C THR A 188 3.43 21.98 14.98
N GLN A 189 4.58 21.93 14.33
CA GLN A 189 5.11 23.06 13.54
C GLN A 189 4.48 23.13 12.13
N GLN A 190 3.70 22.14 11.73
CA GLN A 190 3.00 22.08 10.45
C GLN A 190 1.50 21.90 10.72
N PRO A 191 0.76 22.97 11.10
CA PRO A 191 -0.62 22.88 11.63
C PRO A 191 -1.62 22.32 10.61
N ASN A 192 -1.33 22.47 9.31
CA ASN A 192 -2.12 21.93 8.21
C ASN A 192 -1.76 20.47 7.84
N VAL A 193 -0.81 19.87 8.55
CA VAL A 193 -0.40 18.45 8.35
C VAL A 193 -0.90 17.60 9.51
N LYS A 194 -1.48 16.44 9.20
CA LYS A 194 -2.00 15.51 10.22
C LYS A 194 -1.66 14.06 9.85
N CYS A 195 -1.39 13.27 10.87
CA CYS A 195 -1.40 11.81 10.73
C CYS A 195 -2.82 11.29 11.01
N VAL A 196 -3.34 10.50 10.09
CA VAL A 196 -4.70 9.92 10.17
C VAL A 196 -4.68 8.47 9.69
N THR A 197 -5.73 7.71 10.04
CA THR A 197 -5.90 6.36 9.50
C THR A 197 -6.54 6.37 8.11
N LEU A 198 -6.41 5.26 7.37
CA LEU A 198 -7.09 5.07 6.08
C LEU A 198 -8.62 5.29 6.19
N ALA A 199 -9.25 4.77 7.25
CA ALA A 199 -10.68 5.00 7.46
C ALA A 199 -10.99 6.48 7.73
N ALA A 200 -10.13 7.18 8.47
CA ALA A 200 -10.33 8.58 8.79
C ALA A 200 -10.14 9.49 7.55
N ILE A 201 -9.13 9.24 6.71
CA ILE A 201 -8.96 10.05 5.49
C ILE A 201 -10.14 9.85 4.53
N LYS A 202 -10.64 8.62 4.36
CA LYS A 202 -11.83 8.37 3.53
C LYS A 202 -13.08 9.10 4.04
N ARG A 203 -13.28 9.18 5.36
CA ARG A 203 -14.36 10.00 5.95
C ARG A 203 -14.18 11.48 5.68
N LYS A 204 -12.96 12.01 5.83
CA LYS A 204 -12.65 13.43 5.53
C LYS A 204 -12.91 13.78 4.07
N ILE A 205 -12.50 12.92 3.15
CA ILE A 205 -12.78 13.07 1.72
C ILE A 205 -14.30 13.11 1.46
N ASN A 206 -15.07 12.17 2.04
CA ASN A 206 -16.52 12.15 1.91
C ASN A 206 -17.18 13.43 2.45
N GLN A 207 -16.73 13.90 3.63
CA GLN A 207 -17.23 15.14 4.22
C GLN A 207 -16.95 16.34 3.30
N LYS A 208 -15.71 16.45 2.80
CA LYS A 208 -15.33 17.56 1.89
C LYS A 208 -16.15 17.53 0.59
N VAL A 209 -16.37 16.36 0.00
CA VAL A 209 -17.23 16.22 -1.19
C VAL A 209 -18.67 16.59 -0.88
N GLY A 210 -19.20 16.25 0.29
CA GLY A 210 -20.54 16.65 0.74
C GLY A 210 -20.67 18.17 0.91
N GLU A 211 -19.66 18.84 1.45
CA GLU A 211 -19.63 20.30 1.63
C GLU A 211 -19.60 21.08 0.29
N ILE A 212 -19.00 20.50 -0.75
CA ILE A 212 -18.94 21.12 -2.09
C ILE A 212 -20.27 20.95 -2.85
N ASN A 213 -21.00 19.86 -2.61
CA ASN A 213 -22.21 19.50 -3.36
C ASN A 213 -23.52 19.92 -2.65
N GLY A 214 -23.46 20.43 -1.43
CA GLY A 214 -24.61 20.91 -0.65
C GLY A 214 -24.71 22.40 -0.67
#